data_c1cfc8c593e1cc751552810634669545
#
_entry.id   c1cfc8c593e1cc751552810634669545
#
_cell.length_a   1.000
_cell.length_b   1.000
_cell.length_c   1.000
_cell.angle_alpha   90.00
_cell.angle_beta   90.00
_cell.angle_gamma   90.00
#
_symmetry.space_group_name_H-M   'P 1'
#
loop_
_entity.id
_entity.type
_entity.pdbx_description
1 polymer ?
#
loop_
_entity_poly.entity_id
_entity_poly.type
_entity_poly.pdbx_seq_one_letter_code
_entity_poly.pdbx_strand_id
1 'polypeptide(L)'
;MKLIELTETQYRNYSRIHKEKNYCQTVEYTNLLENKKYNKNYIGLIDDSDNVLGATLILSSNLGIKKGIIPGGFLIDYTNKDLLDTFCKYLKDYLKKSNYVYVSMFPLFRYKVYNNKRVLLQDNSEIVNILNKYNFVATEYTNRFSRYDLVVESKKNLNAIYNSFNSNTKRNIRNSIYMGITIEKANDNELDTFYEMARKSTKKNIGFLKNYLASYSTPDNTMEVYYAKLKADVYINNYRHLLAKEQERNRLLNANLQRNNSKKRKKTISRKMESDRLIEKYNNQIIKGTELLKKYPNGIILGTTAVLLNKKEVY
;
A
#
# COMPACT_ATOMS: atom_id res chain seq x y z
N MET A 1 32.08 9.93 -18.50
CA MET A 1 31.04 9.98 -17.44
C MET A 1 31.49 10.91 -16.32
N LYS A 2 30.62 11.74 -15.75
CA LYS A 2 30.86 12.65 -14.62
C LYS A 2 29.64 12.71 -13.70
N LEU A 3 29.85 13.00 -12.42
CA LEU A 3 28.77 13.24 -11.45
C LEU A 3 28.56 14.75 -11.33
N ILE A 4 27.31 15.17 -11.45
CA ILE A 4 26.92 16.60 -11.39
C ILE A 4 25.73 16.81 -10.46
N GLU A 5 25.52 18.03 -10.03
CA GLU A 5 24.26 18.46 -9.41
C GLU A 5 23.25 18.72 -10.52
N LEU A 6 22.09 18.08 -10.42
CA LEU A 6 20.95 18.24 -11.33
C LEU A 6 20.06 19.39 -10.85
N THR A 7 19.44 20.09 -11.78
CA THR A 7 18.31 20.96 -11.45
C THR A 7 17.10 20.08 -11.03
N GLU A 8 16.16 20.67 -10.29
CA GLU A 8 14.93 19.97 -9.92
C GLU A 8 14.18 19.43 -11.15
N THR A 9 14.14 20.21 -12.23
CA THR A 9 13.48 19.81 -13.48
C THR A 9 14.15 18.60 -14.12
N GLN A 10 15.49 18.58 -14.20
CA GLN A 10 16.24 17.44 -14.73
C GLN A 10 16.00 16.18 -13.89
N TYR A 11 16.08 16.32 -12.55
CA TYR A 11 15.84 15.21 -11.64
C TYR A 11 14.39 14.70 -11.73
N ARG A 12 13.39 15.60 -11.78
CA ARG A 12 11.98 15.26 -11.94
C ARG A 12 11.73 14.48 -13.21
N ASN A 13 12.28 14.95 -14.34
CA ASN A 13 12.14 14.25 -15.63
C ASN A 13 12.73 12.85 -15.58
N TYR A 14 13.91 12.70 -15.01
CA TYR A 14 14.57 11.40 -14.87
C TYR A 14 13.81 10.48 -13.91
N SER A 15 13.47 10.94 -12.73
CA SER A 15 12.78 10.14 -11.70
C SER A 15 11.39 9.69 -12.17
N ARG A 16 10.70 10.49 -12.98
CA ARG A 16 9.36 10.19 -13.50
C ARG A 16 9.31 8.93 -14.36
N ILE A 17 10.33 8.70 -15.18
CA ILE A 17 10.37 7.62 -16.17
C ILE A 17 11.21 6.43 -15.74
N HIS A 18 12.02 6.58 -14.69
CA HIS A 18 12.97 5.56 -14.30
C HIS A 18 12.27 4.29 -13.79
N LYS A 19 12.76 3.10 -14.17
CA LYS A 19 12.17 1.82 -13.82
C LYS A 19 12.24 1.50 -12.31
N GLU A 20 13.25 2.01 -11.61
CA GLU A 20 13.42 1.88 -10.15
C GLU A 20 12.80 3.07 -9.38
N LYS A 21 11.84 3.76 -10.00
CA LYS A 21 11.10 4.84 -9.38
C LYS A 21 10.48 4.36 -8.06
N ASN A 22 10.68 5.13 -7.00
CA ASN A 22 10.02 4.94 -5.72
C ASN A 22 9.58 6.30 -5.14
N TYR A 23 8.65 6.29 -4.21
CA TYR A 23 8.06 7.52 -3.67
C TYR A 23 9.04 8.40 -2.89
N CYS A 24 10.09 7.81 -2.31
CA CYS A 24 11.10 8.55 -1.53
C CYS A 24 12.09 9.31 -2.41
N GLN A 25 12.28 8.87 -3.65
CA GLN A 25 13.17 9.49 -4.64
C GLN A 25 12.36 10.36 -5.63
N THR A 26 11.48 11.20 -5.09
CA THR A 26 10.65 12.13 -5.86
C THR A 26 10.79 13.55 -5.33
N VAL A 27 10.49 14.53 -6.18
CA VAL A 27 10.46 15.94 -5.76
C VAL A 27 9.34 16.16 -4.74
N GLU A 28 8.22 15.47 -4.89
CA GLU A 28 7.09 15.50 -3.96
C GLU A 28 7.50 15.08 -2.53
N TYR A 29 8.40 14.11 -2.41
CA TYR A 29 8.95 13.71 -1.11
C TYR A 29 9.74 14.85 -0.45
N THR A 30 10.44 15.66 -1.23
CA THR A 30 11.18 16.80 -0.67
C THR A 30 10.24 17.90 -0.15
N ASN A 31 9.11 18.14 -0.81
CA ASN A 31 8.11 19.11 -0.39
C ASN A 31 7.52 18.73 0.97
N LEU A 32 7.34 17.43 1.23
CA LEU A 32 6.92 16.92 2.54
C LEU A 32 7.88 17.32 3.67
N LEU A 33 9.15 17.57 3.34
CA LEU A 33 10.22 17.85 4.29
C LEU A 33 10.60 19.34 4.36
N GLU A 34 9.97 20.22 3.61
CA GLU A 34 10.31 21.66 3.54
C GLU A 34 10.30 22.34 4.90
N ASN A 35 9.43 21.92 5.82
CA ASN A 35 9.39 22.45 7.19
C ASN A 35 10.50 21.89 8.11
N LYS A 36 11.39 21.02 7.63
CA LYS A 36 12.39 20.29 8.45
C LYS A 36 13.82 20.71 8.17
N LYS A 37 14.15 21.92 7.84
CA LYS A 37 15.54 22.43 7.70
C LYS A 37 16.51 21.50 6.96
N TYR A 38 16.05 20.74 5.95
CA TYR A 38 16.92 19.96 5.08
C TYR A 38 17.19 20.71 3.79
N ASN A 39 18.45 20.73 3.37
CA ASN A 39 18.82 21.12 2.01
C ASN A 39 18.62 19.93 1.08
N LYS A 40 18.10 20.19 -0.12
CA LYS A 40 17.84 19.19 -1.17
C LYS A 40 18.98 19.23 -2.17
N ASN A 41 19.63 18.10 -2.41
CA ASN A 41 20.66 17.97 -3.43
C ASN A 41 20.27 16.84 -4.38
N TYR A 42 20.06 17.16 -5.64
CA TYR A 42 19.78 16.20 -6.70
C TYR A 42 21.08 15.88 -7.43
N ILE A 43 21.56 14.66 -7.32
CA ILE A 43 22.84 14.25 -7.88
C ILE A 43 22.62 13.27 -9.00
N GLY A 44 23.28 13.48 -10.13
CA GLY A 44 23.17 12.62 -11.32
C GLY A 44 24.52 12.25 -11.89
N LEU A 45 24.66 10.98 -12.30
CA LEU A 45 25.73 10.50 -13.16
C LEU A 45 25.31 10.68 -14.59
N ILE A 46 26.08 11.42 -15.39
CA ILE A 46 25.80 11.65 -16.80
C ILE A 46 26.91 11.07 -17.68
N ASP A 47 26.53 10.70 -18.90
CA ASP A 47 27.48 10.33 -19.95
C ASP A 47 28.09 11.57 -20.67
N ASP A 48 28.85 11.32 -21.70
CA ASP A 48 29.51 12.39 -22.49
C ASP A 48 28.54 13.13 -23.41
N SER A 49 27.30 12.63 -23.55
CA SER A 49 26.18 13.25 -24.28
C SER A 49 25.19 13.93 -23.34
N ASP A 50 25.56 14.12 -22.06
CA ASP A 50 24.74 14.70 -20.97
C ASP A 50 23.45 13.91 -20.64
N ASN A 51 23.34 12.63 -21.04
CA ASN A 51 22.24 11.78 -20.63
C ASN A 51 22.44 11.32 -19.18
N VAL A 52 21.38 11.39 -18.37
CA VAL A 52 21.41 10.91 -16.99
C VAL A 52 21.30 9.37 -16.98
N LEU A 53 22.35 8.72 -16.47
CA LEU A 53 22.44 7.26 -16.35
C LEU A 53 22.01 6.74 -14.98
N GLY A 54 22.14 7.56 -13.95
CA GLY A 54 21.74 7.25 -12.58
C GLY A 54 21.60 8.54 -11.78
N ALA A 55 20.71 8.56 -10.80
CA ALA A 55 20.51 9.74 -9.96
C ALA A 55 20.16 9.37 -8.52
N THR A 56 20.30 10.33 -7.63
CA THR A 56 19.82 10.22 -6.24
C THR A 56 19.48 11.57 -5.65
N LEU A 57 18.50 11.57 -4.76
CA LEU A 57 18.20 12.68 -3.86
C LEU A 57 19.01 12.51 -2.58
N ILE A 58 19.70 13.55 -2.16
CA ILE A 58 20.36 13.64 -0.86
C ILE A 58 19.71 14.77 -0.06
N LEU A 59 19.15 14.43 1.08
CA LEU A 59 18.66 15.41 2.05
C LEU A 59 19.77 15.69 3.05
N SER A 60 20.26 16.92 3.14
CA SER A 60 21.38 17.28 4.01
C SER A 60 20.98 18.26 5.11
N SER A 61 21.62 18.10 6.26
CA SER A 61 21.49 18.99 7.42
C SER A 61 22.87 19.48 7.82
N ASN A 62 23.00 20.79 8.08
CA ASN A 62 24.24 21.45 8.41
C ASN A 62 24.31 21.94 9.89
N LEU A 63 23.59 21.29 10.79
CA LEU A 63 23.64 21.63 12.22
C LEU A 63 24.98 21.20 12.82
N GLY A 64 26.01 22.00 12.62
CA GLY A 64 27.40 21.79 13.08
C GLY A 64 28.19 20.79 12.23
N ILE A 65 27.62 19.64 11.92
CA ILE A 65 28.25 18.57 11.11
C ILE A 65 27.33 18.27 9.92
N LYS A 66 27.89 18.28 8.69
CA LYS A 66 27.11 17.97 7.49
C LYS A 66 26.77 16.49 7.43
N LYS A 67 25.50 16.17 7.62
CA LYS A 67 24.94 14.83 7.53
C LYS A 67 23.99 14.73 6.34
N GLY A 68 23.94 13.56 5.70
CA GLY A 68 23.04 13.30 4.59
C GLY A 68 22.16 12.09 4.82
N ILE A 69 20.99 12.09 4.18
CA ILE A 69 20.07 10.96 4.09
C ILE A 69 19.74 10.76 2.62
N ILE A 70 19.88 9.53 2.13
CA ILE A 70 19.46 9.07 0.81
C ILE A 70 18.21 8.20 1.02
N PRO A 71 16.99 8.78 0.92
CA PRO A 71 15.76 8.02 1.13
C PRO A 71 15.46 7.15 -0.10
N GLY A 72 15.11 5.89 0.09
CA GLY A 72 14.72 5.01 -1.01
C GLY A 72 15.87 4.53 -1.91
N GLY A 73 17.12 4.88 -1.61
CA GLY A 73 18.30 4.45 -2.38
C GLY A 73 18.54 5.27 -3.64
N PHE A 74 19.03 4.62 -4.69
CA PHE A 74 19.36 5.27 -5.96
C PHE A 74 18.31 5.01 -7.03
N LEU A 75 18.12 5.96 -7.92
CA LEU A 75 17.42 5.76 -9.20
C LEU A 75 18.45 5.30 -10.23
N ILE A 76 18.75 4.01 -10.27
CA ILE A 76 19.75 3.40 -11.14
C ILE A 76 19.31 1.99 -11.52
N ASP A 77 19.76 1.51 -12.66
CA ASP A 77 19.58 0.10 -13.01
C ASP A 77 20.48 -0.80 -12.15
N TYR A 78 19.94 -1.32 -11.06
CA TYR A 78 20.68 -2.24 -10.17
C TYR A 78 21.07 -3.56 -10.84
N THR A 79 20.54 -3.90 -12.01
CA THR A 79 20.96 -5.07 -12.79
C THR A 79 22.27 -4.81 -13.56
N ASN A 80 22.56 -3.54 -13.85
CA ASN A 80 23.82 -3.13 -14.46
C ASN A 80 24.88 -2.87 -13.36
N LYS A 81 25.67 -3.89 -13.06
CA LYS A 81 26.64 -3.87 -11.97
C LYS A 81 27.78 -2.87 -12.19
N ASP A 82 28.24 -2.73 -13.44
CA ASP A 82 29.32 -1.80 -13.79
C ASP A 82 28.86 -0.34 -13.64
N LEU A 83 27.63 -0.06 -14.03
CA LEU A 83 27.02 1.26 -13.82
C LEU A 83 26.88 1.57 -12.33
N LEU A 84 26.39 0.60 -11.53
CA LEU A 84 26.25 0.76 -10.09
C LEU A 84 27.62 0.97 -9.40
N ASP A 85 28.62 0.20 -9.78
CA ASP A 85 30.00 0.34 -9.25
C ASP A 85 30.54 1.75 -9.59
N THR A 86 30.41 2.18 -10.83
CA THR A 86 30.81 3.51 -11.27
C THR A 86 30.09 4.61 -10.51
N PHE A 87 28.76 4.51 -10.38
CA PHE A 87 27.96 5.48 -9.65
C PHE A 87 28.39 5.59 -8.17
N CYS A 88 28.55 4.47 -7.50
CA CYS A 88 29.00 4.44 -6.09
C CYS A 88 30.39 5.06 -5.90
N LYS A 89 31.32 4.80 -6.84
CA LYS A 89 32.65 5.41 -6.83
C LYS A 89 32.58 6.93 -6.90
N TYR A 90 31.91 7.47 -7.91
CA TYR A 90 31.78 8.92 -8.09
C TYR A 90 30.98 9.57 -6.95
N LEU A 91 29.93 8.92 -6.47
CA LEU A 91 29.15 9.41 -5.33
C LEU A 91 29.99 9.50 -4.06
N LYS A 92 30.79 8.49 -3.75
CA LYS A 92 31.73 8.52 -2.60
C LYS A 92 32.68 9.72 -2.68
N ASP A 93 33.27 9.97 -3.87
CA ASP A 93 34.16 11.09 -4.08
C ASP A 93 33.45 12.44 -3.94
N TYR A 94 32.23 12.57 -4.49
CA TYR A 94 31.40 13.74 -4.31
C TYR A 94 31.08 14.02 -2.83
N LEU A 95 30.66 12.99 -2.10
CA LEU A 95 30.32 13.13 -0.67
C LEU A 95 31.53 13.58 0.16
N LYS A 96 32.73 13.07 -0.14
CA LYS A 96 33.96 13.53 0.50
C LYS A 96 34.28 14.97 0.18
N LYS A 97 34.28 15.34 -1.11
CA LYS A 97 34.56 16.72 -1.56
C LYS A 97 33.54 17.73 -1.00
N SER A 98 32.31 17.29 -0.80
CA SER A 98 31.22 18.12 -0.24
C SER A 98 31.20 18.11 1.30
N ASN A 99 32.22 17.57 1.97
CA ASN A 99 32.37 17.53 3.43
C ASN A 99 31.24 16.82 4.18
N TYR A 100 30.65 15.80 3.58
CA TYR A 100 29.73 14.94 4.33
C TYR A 100 30.51 14.05 5.31
N VAL A 101 30.19 14.16 6.60
CA VAL A 101 30.78 13.29 7.64
C VAL A 101 30.05 11.95 7.73
N TYR A 102 28.75 11.98 7.48
CA TYR A 102 27.92 10.78 7.57
C TYR A 102 26.76 10.87 6.57
N VAL A 103 26.51 9.76 5.87
CA VAL A 103 25.35 9.61 4.99
C VAL A 103 24.66 8.28 5.30
N SER A 104 23.39 8.33 5.64
CA SER A 104 22.56 7.13 5.79
C SER A 104 21.73 6.90 4.52
N MET A 105 21.64 5.65 4.09
CA MET A 105 20.83 5.25 2.94
C MET A 105 19.83 4.19 3.34
N PHE A 106 18.61 4.30 2.82
CA PHE A 106 17.53 3.33 3.03
C PHE A 106 17.06 2.81 1.65
N PRO A 107 17.84 1.89 1.03
CA PRO A 107 17.54 1.43 -0.32
C PRO A 107 16.27 0.58 -0.36
N LEU A 108 15.44 0.82 -1.36
CA LEU A 108 14.20 0.07 -1.60
C LEU A 108 14.35 -0.97 -2.72
N PHE A 109 15.58 -1.36 -3.10
CA PHE A 109 15.76 -2.46 -4.03
C PHE A 109 15.42 -3.80 -3.38
N ARG A 110 14.95 -4.75 -4.18
CA ARG A 110 14.62 -6.09 -3.71
C ARG A 110 15.88 -6.88 -3.41
N TYR A 111 16.24 -7.01 -2.13
CA TYR A 111 17.42 -7.76 -1.71
C TYR A 111 17.27 -9.25 -1.99
N LYS A 112 16.19 -9.85 -1.48
CA LYS A 112 15.83 -11.25 -1.74
C LYS A 112 14.34 -11.37 -1.97
N VAL A 113 13.95 -12.15 -2.99
CA VAL A 113 12.54 -12.39 -3.32
C VAL A 113 12.22 -13.85 -3.05
N TYR A 114 11.14 -14.09 -2.32
CA TYR A 114 10.66 -15.42 -2.00
C TYR A 114 9.24 -15.60 -2.52
N ASN A 115 8.89 -16.83 -2.92
CA ASN A 115 7.50 -17.16 -3.18
C ASN A 115 6.73 -17.44 -1.88
N ASN A 116 5.41 -17.74 -2.01
CA ASN A 116 4.55 -18.06 -0.88
C ASN A 116 4.94 -19.36 -0.13
N LYS A 117 5.78 -20.21 -0.73
CA LYS A 117 6.35 -21.42 -0.11
C LYS A 117 7.74 -21.17 0.50
N ARG A 118 8.17 -19.91 0.61
CA ARG A 118 9.48 -19.48 1.12
C ARG A 118 10.67 -19.99 0.29
N VAL A 119 10.45 -20.34 -0.97
CA VAL A 119 11.54 -20.68 -1.89
C VAL A 119 12.12 -19.38 -2.43
N LEU A 120 13.45 -19.24 -2.37
CA LEU A 120 14.19 -18.10 -2.91
C LEU A 120 14.06 -18.08 -4.43
N LEU A 121 13.52 -16.99 -4.97
CA LEU A 121 13.35 -16.76 -6.41
C LEU A 121 14.42 -15.85 -6.98
N GLN A 122 14.92 -14.88 -6.19
CA GLN A 122 15.90 -13.91 -6.61
C GLN A 122 16.81 -13.56 -5.44
N ASP A 123 18.12 -13.54 -5.67
CA ASP A 123 19.14 -13.09 -4.72
C ASP A 123 19.95 -11.95 -5.34
N ASN A 124 19.89 -10.77 -4.74
CA ASN A 124 20.63 -9.59 -5.15
C ASN A 124 21.73 -9.22 -4.12
N SER A 125 22.27 -10.19 -3.41
CA SER A 125 23.34 -9.97 -2.43
C SER A 125 24.58 -9.28 -3.04
N GLU A 126 24.82 -9.47 -4.33
CA GLU A 126 25.90 -8.82 -5.06
C GLU A 126 25.81 -7.29 -5.05
N ILE A 127 24.58 -6.72 -5.09
CA ILE A 127 24.36 -5.27 -4.95
C ILE A 127 24.96 -4.77 -3.63
N VAL A 128 24.74 -5.53 -2.54
CA VAL A 128 25.28 -5.18 -1.22
C VAL A 128 26.82 -5.25 -1.21
N ASN A 129 27.41 -6.21 -1.91
CA ASN A 129 28.85 -6.31 -2.04
C ASN A 129 29.46 -5.10 -2.75
N ILE A 130 28.80 -4.61 -3.83
CA ILE A 130 29.22 -3.37 -4.53
C ILE A 130 29.11 -2.17 -3.59
N LEU A 131 27.99 -2.04 -2.87
CA LEU A 131 27.78 -0.94 -1.91
C LEU A 131 28.87 -0.96 -0.82
N ASN A 132 29.18 -2.13 -0.25
CA ASN A 132 30.20 -2.30 0.79
C ASN A 132 31.61 -1.89 0.31
N LYS A 133 31.97 -2.15 -0.95
CA LYS A 133 33.23 -1.72 -1.57
C LYS A 133 33.46 -0.20 -1.46
N TYR A 134 32.37 0.57 -1.43
CA TYR A 134 32.43 2.02 -1.30
C TYR A 134 32.06 2.54 0.09
N ASN A 135 32.10 1.68 1.11
CA ASN A 135 31.82 1.99 2.51
C ASN A 135 30.34 2.31 2.81
N PHE A 136 29.40 1.89 1.96
CA PHE A 136 27.98 1.85 2.31
C PHE A 136 27.73 0.54 3.09
N VAL A 137 28.05 0.55 4.37
CA VAL A 137 28.00 -0.64 5.22
C VAL A 137 26.60 -0.78 5.82
N ALA A 138 26.06 -2.00 5.79
CA ALA A 138 24.79 -2.28 6.44
C ALA A 138 24.94 -2.11 7.97
N THR A 139 24.06 -1.30 8.55
CA THR A 139 23.95 -1.11 9.99
C THR A 139 22.79 -1.93 10.56
N GLU A 140 22.63 -1.93 11.86
CA GLU A 140 21.46 -2.51 12.49
C GLU A 140 20.16 -1.93 11.95
N TYR A 141 19.14 -2.78 11.85
CA TYR A 141 17.83 -2.42 11.35
C TYR A 141 17.19 -1.30 12.20
N THR A 142 16.76 -0.24 11.53
CA THR A 142 15.97 0.81 12.16
C THR A 142 14.50 0.68 11.76
N ASN A 143 13.56 0.94 12.68
CA ASN A 143 12.12 0.83 12.45
C ASN A 143 11.55 1.93 11.50
N ARG A 144 12.37 2.51 10.61
CA ARG A 144 11.92 3.56 9.68
C ARG A 144 11.20 3.01 8.46
N PHE A 145 11.58 1.82 8.01
CA PHE A 145 11.00 1.14 6.84
C PHE A 145 10.71 -0.31 7.18
N SER A 146 9.76 -0.90 6.48
CA SER A 146 9.44 -2.32 6.62
C SER A 146 10.63 -3.19 6.22
N ARG A 147 10.92 -4.22 7.02
CA ARG A 147 11.94 -5.21 6.68
C ARG A 147 11.48 -6.16 5.58
N TYR A 148 10.18 -6.39 5.51
CA TYR A 148 9.53 -7.26 4.54
C TYR A 148 8.31 -6.56 3.99
N ASP A 149 8.14 -6.62 2.68
CA ASP A 149 6.96 -6.10 1.99
C ASP A 149 6.22 -7.24 1.29
N LEU A 150 4.89 -7.19 1.32
CA LEU A 150 4.04 -8.05 0.54
C LEU A 150 3.72 -7.36 -0.77
N VAL A 151 4.13 -7.96 -1.88
CA VAL A 151 3.90 -7.42 -3.21
C VAL A 151 2.75 -8.16 -3.89
N VAL A 152 1.76 -7.43 -4.38
CA VAL A 152 0.68 -7.94 -5.21
C VAL A 152 0.86 -7.45 -6.64
N GLU A 153 0.97 -8.36 -7.60
CA GLU A 153 1.09 -8.01 -9.01
C GLU A 153 -0.27 -7.56 -9.56
N SER A 154 -0.40 -6.27 -9.87
CA SER A 154 -1.64 -5.66 -10.40
C SER A 154 -1.88 -5.91 -11.90
N LYS A 155 -0.92 -6.48 -12.63
CA LYS A 155 -1.04 -6.80 -14.07
C LYS A 155 -2.09 -7.87 -14.38
N LYS A 156 -2.50 -8.65 -13.39
CA LYS A 156 -3.56 -9.67 -13.52
C LYS A 156 -4.93 -8.99 -13.44
N ASN A 157 -5.92 -9.57 -14.16
CA ASN A 157 -7.30 -9.13 -13.98
C ASN A 157 -7.78 -9.40 -12.55
N LEU A 158 -8.84 -8.69 -12.11
CA LEU A 158 -9.35 -8.77 -10.74
C LEU A 158 -9.72 -10.20 -10.30
N ASN A 159 -10.26 -11.00 -11.21
CA ASN A 159 -10.59 -12.40 -10.91
C ASN A 159 -9.34 -13.24 -10.65
N ALA A 160 -8.27 -13.04 -11.41
CA ALA A 160 -7.01 -13.73 -11.19
C ALA A 160 -6.36 -13.32 -9.86
N ILE A 161 -6.42 -12.02 -9.51
CA ILE A 161 -5.97 -11.52 -8.20
C ILE A 161 -6.78 -12.15 -7.08
N TYR A 162 -8.12 -12.10 -7.17
CA TYR A 162 -9.01 -12.70 -6.18
C TYR A 162 -8.73 -14.20 -6.02
N ASN A 163 -8.54 -14.93 -7.13
CA ASN A 163 -8.26 -16.36 -7.12
C ASN A 163 -6.91 -16.72 -6.51
N SER A 164 -5.95 -15.80 -6.50
CA SER A 164 -4.64 -15.98 -5.86
C SER A 164 -4.69 -15.91 -4.33
N PHE A 165 -5.73 -15.31 -3.75
CA PHE A 165 -5.87 -15.20 -2.30
C PHE A 165 -6.17 -16.56 -1.66
N ASN A 166 -5.71 -16.74 -0.43
CA ASN A 166 -6.04 -17.90 0.37
C ASN A 166 -7.54 -17.94 0.74
N SER A 167 -8.02 -19.10 1.21
CA SER A 167 -9.43 -19.32 1.53
C SER A 167 -9.98 -18.37 2.60
N ASN A 168 -9.15 -18.01 3.59
CA ASN A 168 -9.54 -17.08 4.66
C ASN A 168 -9.76 -15.67 4.12
N THR A 169 -8.85 -15.17 3.29
CA THR A 169 -8.97 -13.85 2.65
C THR A 169 -10.21 -13.79 1.77
N LYS A 170 -10.43 -14.82 0.93
CA LYS A 170 -11.65 -14.92 0.10
C LYS A 170 -12.93 -14.92 0.92
N ARG A 171 -12.94 -15.65 2.05
CA ARG A 171 -14.07 -15.68 2.97
C ARG A 171 -14.33 -14.30 3.58
N ASN A 172 -13.28 -13.61 4.02
CA ASN A 172 -13.41 -12.29 4.62
C ASN A 172 -13.94 -11.26 3.62
N ILE A 173 -13.45 -11.27 2.37
CA ILE A 173 -13.96 -10.40 1.30
C ILE A 173 -15.46 -10.65 1.08
N ARG A 174 -15.87 -11.91 0.94
CA ARG A 174 -17.29 -12.25 0.77
C ARG A 174 -18.14 -11.79 1.95
N ASN A 175 -17.67 -12.04 3.17
CA ASN A 175 -18.38 -11.61 4.37
C ASN A 175 -18.53 -10.08 4.42
N SER A 176 -17.48 -9.32 4.07
CA SER A 176 -17.55 -7.87 4.04
C SER A 176 -18.61 -7.36 3.04
N ILE A 177 -18.67 -7.97 1.84
CA ILE A 177 -19.69 -7.65 0.84
C ILE A 177 -21.09 -7.94 1.40
N TYR A 178 -21.33 -9.12 2.01
CA TYR A 178 -22.62 -9.45 2.62
C TYR A 178 -22.98 -8.54 3.78
N MET A 179 -22.00 -8.03 4.51
CA MET A 179 -22.21 -7.04 5.56
C MET A 179 -22.45 -5.62 5.03
N GLY A 180 -22.55 -5.43 3.72
CA GLY A 180 -22.81 -4.12 3.12
C GLY A 180 -21.63 -3.16 3.22
N ILE A 181 -20.40 -3.68 3.36
CA ILE A 181 -19.19 -2.85 3.38
C ILE A 181 -18.79 -2.54 1.94
N THR A 182 -18.68 -1.24 1.64
CA THR A 182 -18.21 -0.69 0.38
C THR A 182 -16.90 0.05 0.58
N ILE A 183 -16.07 0.09 -0.47
CA ILE A 183 -14.85 0.92 -0.47
C ILE A 183 -15.14 2.10 -1.40
N GLU A 184 -15.00 3.31 -0.87
CA GLU A 184 -15.28 4.55 -1.59
C GLU A 184 -14.09 5.49 -1.47
N LYS A 185 -13.78 6.19 -2.57
CA LYS A 185 -12.81 7.26 -2.55
C LYS A 185 -13.38 8.43 -1.76
N ALA A 186 -12.58 9.01 -0.87
CA ALA A 186 -12.96 10.17 -0.10
C ALA A 186 -13.13 11.40 -1.00
N ASN A 187 -14.14 12.20 -0.72
CA ASN A 187 -14.27 13.54 -1.25
C ASN A 187 -13.51 14.54 -0.36
N ASP A 188 -13.16 15.70 -0.88
CA ASP A 188 -12.42 16.72 -0.14
C ASP A 188 -13.10 17.12 1.18
N ASN A 189 -14.43 17.20 1.19
CA ASN A 189 -15.23 17.50 2.39
C ASN A 189 -15.19 16.41 3.47
N GLU A 190 -14.73 15.21 3.14
CA GLU A 190 -14.65 14.06 4.06
C GLU A 190 -13.24 13.90 4.67
N LEU A 191 -12.24 14.63 4.17
CA LEU A 191 -10.84 14.47 4.60
C LEU A 191 -10.61 14.73 6.09
N ASP A 192 -11.42 15.54 6.73
CA ASP A 192 -11.29 15.78 8.18
C ASP A 192 -11.54 14.48 8.98
N THR A 193 -12.48 13.64 8.54
CA THR A 193 -12.68 12.31 9.14
C THR A 193 -11.44 11.42 8.97
N PHE A 194 -10.79 11.46 7.79
CA PHE A 194 -9.52 10.76 7.58
C PHE A 194 -8.46 11.24 8.55
N TYR A 195 -8.26 12.55 8.68
CA TYR A 195 -7.23 13.10 9.54
C TYR A 195 -7.41 12.69 11.01
N GLU A 196 -8.65 12.73 11.51
CA GLU A 196 -8.96 12.31 12.88
C GLU A 196 -8.71 10.81 13.12
N MET A 197 -9.09 9.96 12.17
CA MET A 197 -8.86 8.51 12.27
C MET A 197 -7.36 8.18 12.13
N ALA A 198 -6.68 8.76 11.15
CA ALA A 198 -5.26 8.53 10.91
C ALA A 198 -4.38 9.04 12.06
N ARG A 199 -4.73 10.17 12.68
CA ARG A 199 -4.03 10.69 13.86
C ARG A 199 -4.02 9.69 15.01
N LYS A 200 -5.14 9.02 15.25
CA LYS A 200 -5.25 8.01 16.33
C LYS A 200 -4.35 6.81 16.08
N SER A 201 -4.20 6.38 14.83
CA SER A 201 -3.41 5.19 14.47
C SER A 201 -1.92 5.48 14.26
N THR A 202 -1.59 6.62 13.62
CA THR A 202 -0.19 6.94 13.23
C THR A 202 0.55 7.78 14.24
N LYS A 203 -0.14 8.38 15.22
CA LYS A 203 0.41 9.38 16.16
C LYS A 203 0.99 10.62 15.47
N LYS A 204 0.66 10.87 14.21
CA LYS A 204 1.05 12.07 13.47
C LYS A 204 0.04 13.18 13.71
N ASN A 205 0.50 14.44 13.69
CA ASN A 205 -0.41 15.57 13.77
C ASN A 205 -1.15 15.79 12.44
N ILE A 206 -2.29 16.47 12.50
CA ILE A 206 -3.14 16.74 11.32
C ILE A 206 -2.38 17.56 10.27
N GLY A 207 -1.59 18.55 10.68
CA GLY A 207 -0.78 19.35 9.77
C GLY A 207 0.19 18.51 8.93
N PHE A 208 0.84 17.50 9.55
CA PHE A 208 1.68 16.56 8.82
C PHE A 208 0.88 15.77 7.77
N LEU A 209 -0.30 15.27 8.14
CA LEU A 209 -1.14 14.49 7.23
C LEU A 209 -1.67 15.34 6.07
N LYS A 210 -2.06 16.60 6.33
CA LYS A 210 -2.47 17.56 5.29
C LYS A 210 -1.32 17.85 4.32
N ASN A 211 -0.12 18.13 4.83
CA ASN A 211 1.06 18.34 4.00
C ASN A 211 1.42 17.11 3.18
N TYR A 212 1.20 15.90 3.74
CA TYR A 212 1.47 14.65 3.05
C TYR A 212 0.56 14.47 1.83
N LEU A 213 -0.74 14.73 1.98
CA LEU A 213 -1.71 14.70 0.88
C LEU A 213 -1.41 15.80 -0.16
N ALA A 214 -1.14 17.03 0.28
CA ALA A 214 -0.85 18.14 -0.61
C ALA A 214 0.44 17.92 -1.42
N SER A 215 1.47 17.35 -0.81
CA SER A 215 2.75 17.08 -1.49
C SER A 215 2.62 16.07 -2.63
N TYR A 216 1.72 15.09 -2.48
CA TYR A 216 1.47 14.04 -3.48
C TYR A 216 0.15 14.28 -4.22
N SER A 217 0.04 15.43 -4.89
CA SER A 217 -1.12 15.85 -5.68
C SER A 217 -0.78 16.08 -7.15
N THR A 218 0.30 15.45 -7.65
CA THR A 218 0.73 15.59 -9.04
C THR A 218 0.23 14.42 -9.89
N PRO A 219 0.11 14.58 -11.24
CA PRO A 219 -0.31 13.48 -12.12
C PRO A 219 0.61 12.25 -12.09
N ASP A 220 1.85 12.42 -11.66
CA ASP A 220 2.84 11.33 -11.59
C ASP A 220 2.87 10.64 -10.22
N ASN A 221 2.47 11.34 -9.16
CA ASN A 221 2.46 10.86 -7.79
C ASN A 221 1.24 11.44 -7.07
N THR A 222 0.19 10.64 -6.93
CA THR A 222 -1.07 11.08 -6.32
C THR A 222 -1.36 10.24 -5.08
N MET A 223 -1.71 10.90 -3.99
CA MET A 223 -2.24 10.21 -2.82
C MET A 223 -3.75 10.27 -2.82
N GLU A 224 -4.37 9.11 -2.71
CA GLU A 224 -5.82 8.98 -2.63
C GLU A 224 -6.23 8.40 -1.29
N VAL A 225 -7.32 8.91 -0.73
CA VAL A 225 -7.90 8.42 0.52
C VAL A 225 -9.13 7.59 0.19
N TYR A 226 -9.24 6.43 0.85
CA TYR A 226 -10.38 5.54 0.72
C TYR A 226 -11.01 5.25 2.07
N TYR A 227 -12.33 5.11 2.08
CA TYR A 227 -13.11 4.72 3.24
C TYR A 227 -13.72 3.34 3.05
N ALA A 228 -13.66 2.53 4.11
CA ALA A 228 -14.55 1.39 4.27
C ALA A 228 -15.83 1.87 4.94
N LYS A 229 -16.94 1.91 4.20
CA LYS A 229 -18.26 2.37 4.69
C LYS A 229 -19.22 1.19 4.81
N LEU A 230 -19.90 1.08 5.93
CA LEU A 230 -21.05 0.19 6.08
C LEU A 230 -22.29 0.92 5.55
N LYS A 231 -22.88 0.42 4.48
CA LYS A 231 -24.14 0.88 3.91
C LYS A 231 -25.28 0.01 4.42
N ALA A 232 -26.12 0.56 5.28
CA ALA A 232 -27.16 -0.19 5.94
C ALA A 232 -28.27 -0.66 4.99
N ASP A 233 -28.55 0.07 3.92
CA ASP A 233 -29.45 -0.32 2.84
C ASP A 233 -28.93 -1.55 2.09
N VAL A 234 -27.66 -1.59 1.73
CA VAL A 234 -27.00 -2.74 1.08
C VAL A 234 -27.00 -3.95 2.02
N TYR A 235 -26.68 -3.74 3.30
CA TYR A 235 -26.76 -4.76 4.32
C TYR A 235 -28.13 -5.41 4.43
N ILE A 236 -29.19 -4.59 4.52
CA ILE A 236 -30.58 -5.05 4.59
C ILE A 236 -30.95 -5.86 3.34
N ASN A 237 -30.64 -5.34 2.15
CA ASN A 237 -30.96 -5.99 0.89
C ASN A 237 -30.27 -7.35 0.75
N ASN A 238 -29.00 -7.45 1.16
CA ASN A 238 -28.28 -8.71 1.16
C ASN A 238 -28.93 -9.75 2.10
N TYR A 239 -29.32 -9.35 3.30
CA TYR A 239 -30.01 -10.25 4.22
C TYR A 239 -31.43 -10.60 3.77
N ARG A 240 -32.17 -9.70 3.12
CA ARG A 240 -33.45 -10.02 2.47
C ARG A 240 -33.30 -11.08 1.39
N HIS A 241 -32.26 -10.97 0.57
CA HIS A 241 -31.95 -11.98 -0.45
C HIS A 241 -31.62 -13.35 0.16
N LEU A 242 -30.80 -13.38 1.22
CA LEU A 242 -30.48 -14.63 1.94
C LEU A 242 -31.73 -15.22 2.60
N LEU A 243 -32.59 -14.39 3.19
CA LEU A 243 -33.84 -14.80 3.80
C LEU A 243 -34.78 -15.46 2.77
N ALA A 244 -35.01 -14.81 1.63
CA ALA A 244 -35.87 -15.35 0.58
C ALA A 244 -35.38 -16.72 0.08
N LYS A 245 -34.06 -16.85 -0.13
CA LYS A 245 -33.43 -18.11 -0.55
C LYS A 245 -33.59 -19.21 0.51
N GLU A 246 -33.44 -18.86 1.79
CA GLU A 246 -33.56 -19.85 2.87
C GLU A 246 -35.02 -20.22 3.14
N GLN A 247 -35.95 -19.29 2.97
CA GLN A 247 -37.42 -19.58 3.02
C GLN A 247 -37.82 -20.58 1.94
N GLU A 248 -37.33 -20.42 0.71
CA GLU A 248 -37.61 -21.40 -0.35
C GLU A 248 -36.99 -22.77 -0.04
N ARG A 249 -35.73 -22.80 0.46
CA ARG A 249 -35.12 -24.04 0.95
C ARG A 249 -35.95 -24.71 2.03
N ASN A 250 -36.46 -23.94 3.00
CA ASN A 250 -37.30 -24.42 4.08
C ASN A 250 -38.61 -25.02 3.57
N ARG A 251 -39.26 -24.35 2.59
CA ARG A 251 -40.47 -24.82 1.92
C ARG A 251 -40.25 -26.20 1.28
N LEU A 252 -39.13 -26.38 0.56
CA LEU A 252 -38.76 -27.66 -0.07
C LEU A 252 -38.48 -28.75 0.99
N LEU A 253 -37.83 -28.43 2.10
CA LEU A 253 -37.59 -29.36 3.20
C LEU A 253 -38.90 -29.80 3.86
N ASN A 254 -39.85 -28.91 4.06
CA ASN A 254 -41.19 -29.21 4.56
C ASN A 254 -41.94 -30.16 3.62
N ALA A 255 -41.97 -29.87 2.31
CA ALA A 255 -42.60 -30.73 1.33
C ALA A 255 -41.97 -32.15 1.30
N ASN A 256 -40.65 -32.24 1.45
CA ASN A 256 -39.95 -33.52 1.54
C ASN A 256 -40.27 -34.30 2.82
N LEU A 257 -40.51 -33.65 3.94
CA LEU A 257 -40.91 -34.29 5.20
C LEU A 257 -42.33 -34.88 5.13
N GLN A 258 -43.22 -34.23 4.37
CA GLN A 258 -44.58 -34.75 4.16
C GLN A 258 -44.62 -36.00 3.25
N ARG A 259 -43.66 -36.11 2.30
CA ARG A 259 -43.58 -37.19 1.32
C ARG A 259 -42.81 -38.43 1.79
N ASN A 260 -41.94 -38.32 2.80
CA ASN A 260 -40.97 -39.38 3.15
C ASN A 260 -41.27 -40.03 4.51
N ASN A 261 -41.56 -41.32 4.48
CA ASN A 261 -41.66 -42.19 5.67
C ASN A 261 -40.35 -42.98 5.99
N SER A 262 -39.20 -42.61 5.46
CA SER A 262 -37.99 -43.42 5.45
C SER A 262 -36.88 -42.95 6.40
N LYS A 263 -35.82 -43.80 6.54
CA LYS A 263 -34.57 -43.50 7.31
C LYS A 263 -33.92 -42.14 7.07
N LYS A 264 -34.22 -41.45 5.97
CA LYS A 264 -33.72 -40.07 5.63
C LYS A 264 -34.45 -38.99 6.41
N ARG A 265 -35.58 -39.30 7.10
CA ARG A 265 -36.41 -38.31 7.82
C ARG A 265 -35.64 -37.54 8.92
N LYS A 266 -34.84 -38.26 9.73
CA LYS A 266 -34.00 -37.60 10.78
C LYS A 266 -33.08 -36.55 10.23
N LYS A 267 -32.38 -36.82 9.13
CA LYS A 267 -31.47 -35.84 8.48
C LYS A 267 -32.23 -34.64 7.90
N THR A 268 -33.43 -34.86 7.36
CA THR A 268 -34.27 -33.78 6.82
C THR A 268 -34.80 -32.89 7.95
N ILE A 269 -35.19 -33.46 9.09
CA ILE A 269 -35.59 -32.70 10.30
C ILE A 269 -34.46 -31.85 10.78
N SER A 270 -33.24 -32.37 10.95
CA SER A 270 -32.06 -31.61 11.38
C SER A 270 -31.77 -30.44 10.45
N ARG A 271 -31.85 -30.65 9.12
CA ARG A 271 -31.68 -29.60 8.12
C ARG A 271 -32.79 -28.54 8.19
N LYS A 272 -34.03 -28.96 8.46
CA LYS A 272 -35.13 -28.02 8.66
C LYS A 272 -34.92 -27.15 9.90
N MET A 273 -34.54 -27.74 11.02
CA MET A 273 -34.24 -26.98 12.26
C MET A 273 -33.09 -25.98 12.05
N GLU A 274 -32.06 -26.37 11.28
CA GLU A 274 -31.01 -25.45 10.90
C GLU A 274 -31.52 -24.29 10.04
N SER A 275 -32.37 -24.59 9.06
CA SER A 275 -33.02 -23.60 8.19
C SER A 275 -33.92 -22.63 8.98
N ASP A 276 -34.71 -23.13 9.93
CA ASP A 276 -35.55 -22.30 10.80
C ASP A 276 -34.68 -21.30 11.61
N ARG A 277 -33.57 -21.75 12.17
CA ARG A 277 -32.61 -20.90 12.89
C ARG A 277 -31.98 -19.85 11.99
N LEU A 278 -31.68 -20.18 10.73
CA LEU A 278 -31.12 -19.24 9.77
C LEU A 278 -32.15 -18.18 9.37
N ILE A 279 -33.42 -18.54 9.18
CA ILE A 279 -34.52 -17.64 8.90
C ILE A 279 -34.67 -16.62 10.04
N GLU A 280 -34.71 -17.09 11.28
CA GLU A 280 -34.77 -16.24 12.46
C GLU A 280 -33.57 -15.30 12.54
N LYS A 281 -32.36 -15.82 12.34
CA LYS A 281 -31.13 -15.03 12.30
C LYS A 281 -31.20 -13.93 11.25
N TYR A 282 -31.64 -14.24 10.01
CA TYR A 282 -31.69 -13.24 8.95
C TYR A 282 -32.74 -12.17 9.21
N ASN A 283 -33.89 -12.51 9.76
CA ASN A 283 -34.89 -11.54 10.20
C ASN A 283 -34.31 -10.57 11.27
N ASN A 284 -33.60 -11.10 12.26
CA ASN A 284 -32.97 -10.28 13.28
C ASN A 284 -31.89 -9.35 12.71
N GLN A 285 -31.14 -9.80 11.69
CA GLN A 285 -30.16 -8.93 11.00
C GLN A 285 -30.86 -7.81 10.20
N ILE A 286 -32.00 -8.09 9.55
CA ILE A 286 -32.78 -7.09 8.82
C ILE A 286 -33.30 -6.01 9.80
N ILE A 287 -33.81 -6.41 10.97
CA ILE A 287 -34.24 -5.48 12.00
C ILE A 287 -33.09 -4.56 12.44
N LYS A 288 -31.96 -5.15 12.80
CA LYS A 288 -30.75 -4.38 13.16
C LYS A 288 -30.30 -3.44 12.06
N GLY A 289 -30.31 -3.91 10.81
CA GLY A 289 -29.99 -3.09 9.65
C GLY A 289 -30.92 -1.90 9.49
N THR A 290 -32.23 -2.10 9.75
CA THR A 290 -33.22 -1.02 9.67
C THR A 290 -33.00 0.04 10.75
N GLU A 291 -32.63 -0.36 11.97
CA GLU A 291 -32.23 0.56 13.04
C GLU A 291 -30.96 1.35 12.68
N LEU A 292 -29.96 0.68 12.12
CA LEU A 292 -28.75 1.32 11.64
C LEU A 292 -29.03 2.33 10.52
N LEU A 293 -29.93 1.99 9.58
CA LEU A 293 -30.30 2.89 8.48
C LEU A 293 -30.99 4.16 8.99
N LYS A 294 -31.86 4.03 9.99
CA LYS A 294 -32.51 5.18 10.64
C LYS A 294 -31.50 6.09 11.33
N LYS A 295 -30.50 5.51 12.01
CA LYS A 295 -29.51 6.26 12.76
C LYS A 295 -28.40 6.85 11.88
N TYR A 296 -28.05 6.15 10.80
CA TYR A 296 -26.93 6.51 9.90
C TYR A 296 -27.34 6.38 8.43
N PRO A 297 -28.17 7.29 7.91
CA PRO A 297 -28.72 7.19 6.55
C PRO A 297 -27.62 7.25 5.47
N ASN A 298 -26.51 7.94 5.72
CA ASN A 298 -25.36 8.07 4.80
C ASN A 298 -24.30 6.97 4.98
N GLY A 299 -24.58 5.95 5.83
CA GLY A 299 -23.63 4.89 6.17
C GLY A 299 -22.70 5.27 7.32
N ILE A 300 -21.87 4.31 7.72
CA ILE A 300 -20.92 4.44 8.84
C ILE A 300 -19.51 4.21 8.29
N ILE A 301 -18.61 5.16 8.50
CA ILE A 301 -17.19 4.98 8.18
C ILE A 301 -16.58 4.06 9.23
N LEU A 302 -16.13 2.87 8.83
CA LEU A 302 -15.53 1.86 9.69
C LEU A 302 -14.02 1.96 9.76
N GLY A 303 -13.41 2.44 8.70
CA GLY A 303 -11.97 2.57 8.58
C GLY A 303 -11.58 3.44 7.39
N THR A 304 -10.32 3.84 7.37
CA THR A 304 -9.76 4.62 6.30
C THR A 304 -8.34 4.15 5.97
N THR A 305 -7.95 4.34 4.73
CA THR A 305 -6.57 4.19 4.28
C THR A 305 -6.23 5.27 3.27
N ALA A 306 -4.95 5.66 3.25
CA ALA A 306 -4.40 6.45 2.17
C ALA A 306 -3.49 5.55 1.34
N VAL A 307 -3.58 5.67 0.03
CA VAL A 307 -2.75 4.95 -0.93
C VAL A 307 -2.00 5.95 -1.80
N LEU A 308 -0.71 5.75 -1.91
CA LEU A 308 0.12 6.55 -2.80
C LEU A 308 0.23 5.82 -4.15
N LEU A 309 -0.28 6.47 -5.17
CA LEU A 309 -0.25 6.00 -6.54
C LEU A 309 0.91 6.67 -7.25
N ASN A 310 1.84 5.89 -7.77
CA ASN A 310 2.72 6.33 -8.82
C ASN A 310 2.45 5.48 -10.06
N LYS A 311 2.81 5.92 -11.25
CA LYS A 311 2.49 5.20 -12.50
C LYS A 311 2.97 3.73 -12.56
N LYS A 312 3.75 3.28 -11.60
CA LYS A 312 4.33 1.93 -11.54
C LYS A 312 3.79 1.10 -10.39
N GLU A 313 3.62 1.70 -9.23
CA GLU A 313 3.34 1.00 -7.97
C GLU A 313 2.29 1.72 -7.13
N VAL A 314 1.66 0.98 -6.23
CA VAL A 314 0.71 1.48 -5.24
C VAL A 314 1.29 1.15 -3.85
N TYR A 315 1.44 2.18 -3.01
CA TYR A 315 1.96 2.05 -1.66
C TYR A 315 0.88 2.29 -0.60
#